data_d1f39a505f7d4b9916105f3703303da5
#
_entry.id   d1f39a505f7d4b9916105f3703303da5
#
_cell.length_a   1.000
_cell.length_b   1.000
_cell.length_c   1.000
_cell.angle_alpha   90.00
_cell.angle_beta   90.00
_cell.angle_gamma   90.00
#
_symmetry.space_group_name_H-M   'P 1'
#
loop_
_entity.id
_entity.type
_entity.pdbx_description
1 polymer ?
#
loop_
_entity_poly.entity_id
_entity_poly.type
_entity_poly.pdbx_seq_one_letter_code
_entity_poly.pdbx_strand_id
1 'polypeptide(L)'
;MIKKENRSRLIIGSLIIFFGISIFISKYMYQYFLNKEDEEKIEQFFIKEEVKDQEIVEEIETTEEEIIIKNNYNYENYIAVLEIPKINLKRGIYDKSSNLNNVNKNITILKDSIMPSGDNASHIFLASHSGYGYTAFLKNINKLNVDDSIFFYYQNIKYIYKVSSIYEIEKTGSMSVSFTDGSDLTLITCIYGTNKQLVYVASLINQENY
;
A
#
# COMPACT_ATOMS: atom_id res chain seq x y z
N MET A 1 30.31 -28.30 46.36
CA MET A 1 30.63 -27.52 45.11
C MET A 1 29.60 -27.71 43.99
N ILE A 2 29.01 -28.87 43.77
CA ILE A 2 28.08 -29.22 42.68
C ILE A 2 26.79 -28.35 42.65
N LYS A 3 26.28 -27.91 43.81
CA LYS A 3 25.03 -27.12 43.90
C LYS A 3 25.13 -25.68 43.35
N LYS A 4 26.29 -25.09 43.33
CA LYS A 4 26.52 -23.70 42.88
C LYS A 4 26.62 -23.63 41.35
N GLU A 5 27.24 -24.65 40.75
CA GLU A 5 27.40 -24.74 39.30
C GLU A 5 26.06 -24.95 38.56
N ASN A 6 25.17 -25.76 39.10
CA ASN A 6 23.83 -25.95 38.52
C ASN A 6 22.96 -24.70 38.61
N ARG A 7 23.09 -23.89 39.66
CA ARG A 7 22.40 -22.60 39.75
C ARG A 7 22.87 -21.62 38.70
N SER A 8 24.18 -21.54 38.45
CA SER A 8 24.74 -20.68 37.40
C SER A 8 24.23 -21.07 36.01
N ARG A 9 24.18 -22.36 35.69
CA ARG A 9 23.67 -22.87 34.40
C ARG A 9 22.17 -22.57 34.21
N LEU A 10 21.38 -22.68 35.28
CA LEU A 10 19.96 -22.33 35.25
C LEU A 10 19.73 -20.83 35.02
N ILE A 11 20.54 -19.97 35.65
CA ILE A 11 20.45 -18.51 35.44
C ILE A 11 20.82 -18.14 34.02
N ILE A 12 21.92 -18.71 33.49
CA ILE A 12 22.36 -18.46 32.10
C ILE A 12 21.27 -18.93 31.12
N GLY A 13 20.68 -20.12 31.31
CA GLY A 13 19.61 -20.64 30.48
C GLY A 13 18.37 -19.74 30.51
N SER A 14 17.97 -19.28 31.70
CA SER A 14 16.86 -18.34 31.87
C SER A 14 17.11 -16.99 31.15
N LEU A 15 18.31 -16.44 31.24
CA LEU A 15 18.70 -15.21 30.54
C LEU A 15 18.64 -15.35 29.03
N ILE A 16 19.08 -16.49 28.48
CA ILE A 16 19.00 -16.76 27.04
C ILE A 16 17.56 -16.83 26.56
N ILE A 17 16.69 -17.51 27.31
CA ILE A 17 15.27 -17.60 27.00
C ILE A 17 14.62 -16.21 27.05
N PHE A 18 14.89 -15.44 28.11
CA PHE A 18 14.37 -14.09 28.28
C PHE A 18 14.82 -13.18 27.11
N PHE A 19 16.09 -13.26 26.71
CA PHE A 19 16.61 -12.49 25.60
C PHE A 19 15.95 -12.88 24.26
N GLY A 20 15.73 -14.18 24.01
CA GLY A 20 15.01 -14.68 22.85
C GLY A 20 13.57 -14.16 22.78
N ILE A 21 12.85 -14.22 23.90
CA ILE A 21 11.49 -13.68 24.02
C ILE A 21 11.47 -12.16 23.81
N SER A 22 12.45 -11.43 24.36
CA SER A 22 12.57 -9.97 24.19
C SER A 22 12.74 -9.56 22.72
N ILE A 23 13.56 -10.27 21.96
CA ILE A 23 13.73 -10.03 20.51
C ILE A 23 12.41 -10.26 19.77
N PHE A 24 11.71 -11.34 20.12
CA PHE A 24 10.43 -11.65 19.47
C PHE A 24 9.37 -10.59 19.76
N ILE A 25 9.25 -10.16 21.03
CA ILE A 25 8.32 -9.09 21.44
C ILE A 25 8.69 -7.76 20.76
N SER A 26 9.97 -7.40 20.71
CA SER A 26 10.46 -6.18 20.06
C SER A 26 10.06 -6.13 18.58
N LYS A 27 10.20 -7.26 17.88
CA LYS A 27 9.78 -7.37 16.47
C LYS A 27 8.27 -7.17 16.29
N TYR A 28 7.47 -7.76 17.18
CA TYR A 28 6.02 -7.63 17.15
C TYR A 28 5.58 -6.19 17.47
N MET A 29 6.18 -5.56 18.47
CA MET A 29 5.93 -4.16 18.84
C MET A 29 6.28 -3.20 17.71
N TYR A 30 7.43 -3.41 17.04
CA TYR A 30 7.82 -2.59 15.90
C TYR A 30 6.80 -2.64 14.78
N GLN A 31 6.31 -3.86 14.41
CA GLN A 31 5.26 -4.02 13.40
C GLN A 31 3.95 -3.33 13.81
N TYR A 32 3.59 -3.42 15.09
CA TYR A 32 2.39 -2.76 15.62
C TYR A 32 2.48 -1.23 15.47
N PHE A 33 3.61 -0.64 15.82
CA PHE A 33 3.81 0.82 15.66
C PHE A 33 3.78 1.27 14.20
N LEU A 34 4.40 0.51 13.28
CA LEU A 34 4.35 0.82 11.86
C LEU A 34 2.92 0.76 11.29
N ASN A 35 2.15 -0.23 11.69
CA ASN A 35 0.76 -0.35 11.25
C ASN A 35 -0.09 0.81 11.80
N LYS A 36 0.11 1.17 13.06
CA LYS A 36 -0.61 2.28 13.69
C LYS A 36 -0.29 3.63 13.03
N GLU A 37 0.98 3.89 12.73
CA GLU A 37 1.39 5.10 11.99
C GLU A 37 0.74 5.16 10.60
N ASP A 38 0.65 4.02 9.90
CA ASP A 38 -0.01 3.93 8.61
C ASP A 38 -1.52 4.18 8.71
N GLU A 39 -2.19 3.63 9.72
CA GLU A 39 -3.61 3.86 9.99
C GLU A 39 -3.90 5.34 10.26
N GLU A 40 -3.08 6.00 11.08
CA GLU A 40 -3.20 7.44 11.37
C GLU A 40 -3.02 8.30 10.10
N LYS A 41 -2.06 7.96 9.24
CA LYS A 41 -1.86 8.66 7.95
C LYS A 41 -3.00 8.43 6.97
N ILE A 42 -3.58 7.24 6.95
CA ILE A 42 -4.76 6.92 6.13
C ILE A 42 -5.98 7.73 6.62
N GLU A 43 -6.18 7.83 7.92
CA GLU A 43 -7.24 8.67 8.50
C GLU A 43 -7.07 10.13 8.12
N GLN A 44 -5.86 10.67 8.22
CA GLN A 44 -5.53 12.04 7.79
C GLN A 44 -5.77 12.26 6.28
N PHE A 45 -5.51 11.24 5.45
CA PHE A 45 -5.79 11.31 4.02
C PHE A 45 -7.30 11.54 3.77
N PHE A 46 -8.18 10.77 4.41
CA PHE A 46 -9.63 10.92 4.23
C PHE A 46 -10.15 12.25 4.78
N ILE A 47 -9.70 12.68 5.98
CA ILE A 47 -10.08 13.99 6.56
C ILE A 47 -9.68 15.14 5.64
N LYS A 48 -8.47 15.11 5.07
CA LYS A 48 -7.99 16.17 4.18
C LYS A 48 -8.79 16.26 2.89
N GLU A 49 -9.27 15.15 2.37
CA GLU A 49 -10.12 15.14 1.18
C GLU A 49 -11.51 15.70 1.47
N GLU A 50 -12.13 15.35 2.61
CA GLU A 50 -13.41 15.95 3.05
C GLU A 50 -13.34 17.49 3.21
N VAL A 51 -12.25 18.01 3.80
CA VAL A 51 -12.05 19.45 4.00
C VAL A 51 -11.92 20.19 2.67
N LYS A 52 -11.22 19.62 1.69
CA LYS A 52 -11.10 20.23 0.36
C LYS A 52 -12.44 20.38 -0.34
N ASP A 53 -13.35 19.42 -0.21
CA ASP A 53 -14.69 19.52 -0.79
C ASP A 53 -15.52 20.63 -0.13
N GLN A 54 -15.35 20.88 1.17
CA GLN A 54 -16.03 21.93 1.89
C GLN A 54 -15.50 23.34 1.52
N GLU A 55 -14.19 23.50 1.38
CA GLU A 55 -13.57 24.79 0.97
C GLU A 55 -13.98 25.19 -0.45
N ILE A 56 -14.13 24.24 -1.39
CA ILE A 56 -14.57 24.52 -2.77
C ILE A 56 -16.03 25.04 -2.80
N VAL A 57 -16.86 24.64 -1.85
CA VAL A 57 -18.27 25.10 -1.77
C VAL A 57 -18.38 26.51 -1.17
N GLU A 58 -17.47 26.90 -0.27
CA GLU A 58 -17.47 28.27 0.34
C GLU A 58 -16.80 29.32 -0.54
N GLU A 59 -15.85 28.96 -1.42
CA GLU A 59 -15.09 29.90 -2.26
C GLU A 59 -15.88 30.47 -3.46
N ILE A 60 -17.10 30.03 -3.71
CA ILE A 60 -17.94 30.56 -4.80
C ILE A 60 -18.56 31.95 -4.44
N GLU A 61 -18.45 32.43 -3.21
CA GLU A 61 -19.09 33.66 -2.77
C GLU A 61 -18.18 34.86 -2.38
N THR A 62 -16.86 34.82 -2.54
CA THR A 62 -16.01 35.99 -2.18
C THR A 62 -14.88 36.29 -3.15
N THR A 63 -14.98 37.48 -3.73
CA THR A 63 -14.06 38.36 -4.47
C THR A 63 -12.56 38.11 -4.34
N GLU A 64 -11.92 38.23 -5.55
CA GLU A 64 -10.51 38.47 -5.90
C GLU A 64 -9.61 39.04 -4.77
N GLU A 65 -8.92 38.18 -4.04
CA GLU A 65 -7.60 38.45 -3.49
C GLU A 65 -6.77 37.18 -3.70
N GLU A 66 -5.59 37.32 -4.33
CA GLU A 66 -4.63 36.26 -4.59
C GLU A 66 -4.24 35.52 -3.30
N ILE A 67 -4.95 34.47 -2.96
CA ILE A 67 -4.45 33.48 -2.02
C ILE A 67 -3.45 32.62 -2.79
N ILE A 68 -2.16 33.00 -2.71
CA ILE A 68 -1.06 32.10 -3.03
C ILE A 68 -1.13 30.94 -2.02
N ILE A 69 -1.99 29.99 -2.28
CA ILE A 69 -1.92 28.68 -1.65
C ILE A 69 -0.60 28.10 -2.15
N LYS A 70 0.48 28.33 -1.44
CA LYS A 70 1.64 27.48 -1.48
C LYS A 70 1.12 26.08 -1.16
N ASN A 71 0.78 25.33 -2.19
CA ASN A 71 0.66 23.89 -2.11
C ASN A 71 2.01 23.36 -1.64
N ASN A 72 2.24 23.36 -0.33
CA ASN A 72 3.24 22.52 0.28
C ASN A 72 2.78 21.08 0.03
N TYR A 73 3.04 20.60 -1.18
CA TYR A 73 3.00 19.18 -1.47
C TYR A 73 4.06 18.53 -0.57
N ASN A 74 3.61 18.14 0.61
CA ASN A 74 4.44 17.33 1.47
C ASN A 74 4.47 15.94 0.85
N TYR A 75 5.54 15.65 0.10
CA TYR A 75 5.77 14.35 -0.56
C TYR A 75 5.75 13.15 0.41
N GLU A 76 5.65 13.41 1.71
CA GLU A 76 5.50 12.41 2.76
C GLU A 76 4.05 12.00 3.00
N ASN A 77 3.07 12.72 2.43
CA ASN A 77 1.65 12.38 2.54
C ASN A 77 1.22 11.36 1.48
N TYR A 78 0.22 10.56 1.81
CA TYR A 78 -0.43 9.69 0.84
C TYR A 78 -1.21 10.51 -0.19
N ILE A 79 -1.13 10.09 -1.45
CA ILE A 79 -1.94 10.63 -2.55
C ILE A 79 -3.14 9.75 -2.86
N ALA A 80 -3.10 8.49 -2.46
CA ALA A 80 -4.15 7.51 -2.68
C ALA A 80 -4.15 6.47 -1.57
N VAL A 81 -5.24 5.68 -1.47
CA VAL A 81 -5.32 4.51 -0.60
C VAL A 81 -5.77 3.30 -1.42
N LEU A 82 -5.05 2.20 -1.31
CA LEU A 82 -5.41 0.90 -1.85
C LEU A 82 -6.07 0.07 -0.76
N GLU A 83 -7.25 -0.50 -1.05
CA GLU A 83 -7.93 -1.42 -0.15
C GLU A 83 -8.31 -2.71 -0.88
N ILE A 84 -7.95 -3.85 -0.31
CA ILE A 84 -8.28 -5.19 -0.81
C ILE A 84 -8.89 -5.98 0.35
N PRO A 85 -10.23 -5.94 0.53
CA PRO A 85 -10.90 -6.49 1.71
C PRO A 85 -10.63 -7.97 1.93
N LYS A 86 -10.59 -8.76 0.87
CA LYS A 86 -10.41 -10.23 0.95
C LYS A 86 -9.11 -10.65 1.66
N ILE A 87 -8.09 -9.80 1.63
CA ILE A 87 -6.79 -10.06 2.26
C ILE A 87 -6.51 -9.14 3.43
N ASN A 88 -7.50 -8.36 3.88
CA ASN A 88 -7.38 -7.35 4.93
C ASN A 88 -6.21 -6.38 4.66
N LEU A 89 -6.05 -5.95 3.42
CA LEU A 89 -5.07 -4.93 3.04
C LEU A 89 -5.79 -3.59 2.90
N LYS A 90 -5.33 -2.60 3.66
CA LYS A 90 -5.62 -1.19 3.46
C LYS A 90 -4.30 -0.44 3.63
N ARG A 91 -3.85 0.27 2.59
CA ARG A 91 -2.52 0.86 2.58
C ARG A 91 -2.50 2.18 1.82
N GLY A 92 -1.89 3.20 2.42
CA GLY A 92 -1.65 4.47 1.75
C GLY A 92 -0.56 4.36 0.68
N ILE A 93 -0.72 5.11 -0.40
CA ILE A 93 0.15 5.11 -1.56
C ILE A 93 0.78 6.50 -1.68
N TYR A 94 2.10 6.55 -1.83
CA TYR A 94 2.85 7.79 -2.03
C TYR A 94 2.91 8.17 -3.52
N ASP A 95 3.12 9.47 -3.77
CA ASP A 95 3.37 9.98 -5.12
C ASP A 95 4.60 9.33 -5.77
N LYS A 96 4.59 9.23 -7.09
CA LYS A 96 5.70 8.64 -7.89
C LYS A 96 7.05 9.31 -7.62
N SER A 97 7.05 10.60 -7.31
CA SER A 97 8.26 11.40 -7.03
C SER A 97 8.76 11.26 -5.59
N SER A 98 7.96 10.67 -4.69
CA SER A 98 8.33 10.50 -3.28
C SER A 98 9.45 9.45 -3.11
N ASN A 99 10.41 9.73 -2.23
CA ASN A 99 11.41 8.76 -1.78
C ASN A 99 10.80 7.57 -1.02
N LEU A 100 9.53 7.68 -0.61
CA LEU A 100 8.76 6.63 0.06
C LEU A 100 8.02 5.75 -0.94
N ASN A 101 7.90 6.17 -2.21
CA ASN A 101 7.39 5.34 -3.30
C ASN A 101 8.44 4.30 -3.73
N ASN A 102 8.68 3.32 -2.87
CA ASN A 102 9.72 2.30 -3.03
C ASN A 102 9.26 0.97 -2.44
N VAL A 103 9.42 -0.12 -3.17
CA VAL A 103 8.98 -1.48 -2.77
C VAL A 103 9.57 -1.95 -1.42
N ASN A 104 10.74 -1.42 -1.03
CA ASN A 104 11.33 -1.71 0.27
C ASN A 104 10.71 -0.92 1.44
N LYS A 105 9.82 0.01 1.15
CA LYS A 105 9.16 0.87 2.14
C LYS A 105 7.64 0.77 2.09
N ASN A 106 7.07 0.68 0.88
CA ASN A 106 5.62 0.68 0.67
C ASN A 106 5.23 -0.08 -0.61
N ILE A 107 3.93 -0.13 -0.88
CA ILE A 107 3.40 -0.45 -2.21
C ILE A 107 3.78 0.72 -3.12
N THR A 108 4.40 0.43 -4.24
CA THR A 108 4.99 1.41 -5.15
C THR A 108 4.14 1.57 -6.39
N ILE A 109 3.86 2.82 -6.78
CA ILE A 109 3.33 3.15 -8.12
C ILE A 109 4.48 3.07 -9.10
N LEU A 110 4.34 2.26 -10.15
CA LEU A 110 5.35 2.15 -11.20
C LEU A 110 5.32 3.35 -12.14
N LYS A 111 6.46 3.62 -12.79
CA LYS A 111 6.68 4.82 -13.61
C LYS A 111 5.63 5.00 -14.72
N ASP A 112 5.26 3.91 -15.38
CA ASP A 112 4.36 3.92 -16.54
C ASP A 112 2.87 3.95 -16.16
N SER A 113 2.54 4.07 -14.86
CA SER A 113 1.15 4.23 -14.44
C SER A 113 0.55 5.53 -14.94
N ILE A 114 -0.70 5.46 -15.37
CA ILE A 114 -1.57 6.61 -15.70
C ILE A 114 -2.64 6.67 -14.61
N MET A 115 -2.57 7.72 -13.78
CA MET A 115 -3.55 7.92 -12.70
C MET A 115 -4.89 8.37 -13.26
N PRO A 116 -6.02 8.08 -12.58
CA PRO A 116 -7.32 8.54 -13.00
C PRO A 116 -7.36 10.06 -13.16
N SER A 117 -7.89 10.53 -14.28
CA SER A 117 -8.03 11.94 -14.60
C SER A 117 -9.20 12.16 -15.57
N GLY A 118 -10.35 12.63 -15.04
CA GLY A 118 -11.54 12.84 -15.85
C GLY A 118 -12.01 11.57 -16.57
N ASP A 119 -12.38 11.73 -17.85
CA ASP A 119 -12.95 10.65 -18.68
C ASP A 119 -11.87 9.77 -19.36
N ASN A 120 -10.59 10.04 -19.15
CA ASN A 120 -9.53 9.28 -19.79
C ASN A 120 -9.32 7.93 -19.11
N ALA A 121 -9.02 6.91 -19.90
CA ALA A 121 -8.66 5.60 -19.36
C ALA A 121 -7.41 5.70 -18.46
N SER A 122 -7.47 5.05 -17.30
CA SER A 122 -6.37 5.00 -16.34
C SER A 122 -5.74 3.61 -16.30
N HIS A 123 -4.42 3.56 -16.17
CA HIS A 123 -3.69 2.30 -16.05
C HIS A 123 -2.74 2.38 -14.86
N ILE A 124 -3.18 1.86 -13.71
CA ILE A 124 -2.43 1.95 -12.46
C ILE A 124 -1.63 0.67 -12.28
N PHE A 125 -0.31 0.78 -12.19
CA PHE A 125 0.59 -0.34 -11.90
C PHE A 125 1.16 -0.19 -10.50
N LEU A 126 0.85 -1.14 -9.63
CA LEU A 126 1.31 -1.18 -8.25
C LEU A 126 2.16 -2.43 -8.02
N ALA A 127 3.31 -2.25 -7.40
CA ALA A 127 4.22 -3.34 -7.06
C ALA A 127 4.53 -3.37 -5.58
N SER A 128 4.67 -4.58 -5.01
CA SER A 128 5.14 -4.80 -3.65
C SER A 128 5.70 -6.21 -3.49
N HIS A 129 6.43 -6.42 -2.39
CA HIS A 129 6.91 -7.74 -2.03
C HIS A 129 5.78 -8.68 -1.58
N SER A 130 5.93 -9.99 -1.90
CA SER A 130 5.01 -11.08 -1.48
C SER A 130 5.62 -12.02 -0.43
N GLY A 131 6.91 -11.93 -0.19
CA GLY A 131 7.62 -12.85 0.71
C GLY A 131 7.34 -12.63 2.20
N TYR A 132 8.37 -12.84 3.01
CA TYR A 132 8.31 -12.61 4.45
C TYR A 132 8.91 -11.24 4.79
N GLY A 133 8.34 -10.56 5.79
CA GLY A 133 8.88 -9.30 6.30
C GLY A 133 7.84 -8.19 6.35
N TYR A 134 8.28 -7.03 6.82
CA TYR A 134 7.41 -5.88 7.10
C TYR A 134 6.88 -5.22 5.83
N THR A 135 7.63 -5.31 4.74
CA THR A 135 7.30 -4.69 3.45
C THR A 135 6.64 -5.64 2.45
N ALA A 136 6.31 -6.87 2.90
CA ALA A 136 5.60 -7.85 2.07
C ALA A 136 4.09 -7.61 2.10
N PHE A 137 3.64 -6.43 1.63
CA PHE A 137 2.22 -6.03 1.69
C PHE A 137 1.32 -6.93 0.83
N LEU A 138 1.85 -7.48 -0.27
CA LEU A 138 1.13 -8.40 -1.14
C LEU A 138 1.35 -9.89 -0.80
N LYS A 139 1.80 -10.22 0.42
CA LYS A 139 2.06 -11.61 0.86
C LYS A 139 0.85 -12.55 0.76
N ASN A 140 -0.35 -12.02 0.89
CA ASN A 140 -1.61 -12.78 0.86
C ASN A 140 -2.34 -12.66 -0.48
N ILE A 141 -1.73 -12.07 -1.51
CA ILE A 141 -2.40 -11.80 -2.80
C ILE A 141 -2.88 -13.08 -3.50
N ASN A 142 -2.21 -14.21 -3.24
CA ASN A 142 -2.59 -15.54 -3.76
C ASN A 142 -3.98 -16.03 -3.28
N LYS A 143 -4.61 -15.33 -2.34
CA LYS A 143 -5.99 -15.60 -1.92
C LYS A 143 -7.03 -14.91 -2.81
N LEU A 144 -6.61 -13.96 -3.66
CA LEU A 144 -7.49 -13.31 -4.62
C LEU A 144 -7.81 -14.24 -5.80
N ASN A 145 -9.06 -14.19 -6.22
CA ASN A 145 -9.57 -14.85 -7.42
C ASN A 145 -10.14 -13.80 -8.39
N VAL A 146 -10.43 -14.23 -9.60
CA VAL A 146 -11.24 -13.43 -10.55
C VAL A 146 -12.56 -13.04 -9.86
N ASP A 147 -13.07 -11.86 -10.16
CA ASP A 147 -14.24 -11.22 -9.58
C ASP A 147 -14.08 -10.66 -8.14
N ASP A 148 -12.95 -10.85 -7.48
CA ASP A 148 -12.69 -10.18 -6.19
C ASP A 148 -12.51 -8.68 -6.37
N SER A 149 -12.99 -7.92 -5.39
CA SER A 149 -12.99 -6.45 -5.43
C SER A 149 -11.69 -5.86 -4.91
N ILE A 150 -11.22 -4.81 -5.59
CA ILE A 150 -10.12 -3.95 -5.20
C ILE A 150 -10.64 -2.52 -5.22
N PHE A 151 -10.40 -1.75 -4.15
CA PHE A 151 -10.79 -0.35 -4.06
C PHE A 151 -9.54 0.52 -4.11
N PHE A 152 -9.64 1.61 -4.88
CA PHE A 152 -8.57 2.60 -4.97
C PHE A 152 -9.19 3.98 -4.75
N TYR A 153 -8.81 4.64 -3.66
CA TYR A 153 -9.29 5.96 -3.26
C TYR A 153 -8.31 7.01 -3.76
N TYR A 154 -8.77 7.94 -4.57
CA TYR A 154 -7.94 8.99 -5.15
C TYR A 154 -8.80 10.19 -5.53
N GLN A 155 -8.41 11.40 -5.08
CA GLN A 155 -9.11 12.67 -5.38
C GLN A 155 -10.62 12.61 -5.12
N ASN A 156 -11.03 12.27 -3.89
CA ASN A 156 -12.41 12.16 -3.42
C ASN A 156 -13.28 11.15 -4.19
N ILE A 157 -12.65 10.31 -5.02
CA ILE A 157 -13.34 9.26 -5.78
C ILE A 157 -12.82 7.90 -5.33
N LYS A 158 -13.74 7.00 -5.00
CA LYS A 158 -13.49 5.59 -4.79
C LYS A 158 -13.69 4.84 -6.09
N TYR A 159 -12.62 4.37 -6.67
CA TYR A 159 -12.63 3.53 -7.87
C TYR A 159 -12.77 2.07 -7.44
N ILE A 160 -13.76 1.38 -7.99
CA ILE A 160 -14.09 0.00 -7.69
C ILE A 160 -13.67 -0.88 -8.87
N TYR A 161 -12.65 -1.68 -8.63
CA TYR A 161 -12.12 -2.63 -9.61
C TYR A 161 -12.53 -4.05 -9.23
N LYS A 162 -12.64 -4.93 -10.24
CA LYS A 162 -12.74 -6.38 -10.08
C LYS A 162 -11.59 -7.07 -10.79
N VAL A 163 -10.99 -8.06 -10.13
CA VAL A 163 -9.95 -8.88 -10.75
C VAL A 163 -10.51 -9.55 -12.00
N SER A 164 -9.92 -9.25 -13.15
CA SER A 164 -10.34 -9.77 -14.46
C SER A 164 -9.42 -10.89 -14.94
N SER A 165 -8.12 -10.84 -14.59
CA SER A 165 -7.18 -11.91 -14.95
C SER A 165 -6.04 -12.03 -13.94
N ILE A 166 -5.48 -13.25 -13.87
CA ILE A 166 -4.35 -13.60 -13.00
C ILE A 166 -3.41 -14.46 -13.85
N TYR A 167 -2.14 -14.05 -13.95
CA TYR A 167 -1.15 -14.81 -14.70
C TYR A 167 0.27 -14.64 -14.17
N GLU A 168 1.17 -15.50 -14.58
CA GLU A 168 2.59 -15.45 -14.24
C GLU A 168 3.41 -14.94 -15.43
N ILE A 169 4.46 -14.18 -15.13
CA ILE A 169 5.47 -13.74 -16.10
C ILE A 169 6.86 -14.03 -15.57
N GLU A 170 7.84 -14.13 -16.48
CA GLU A 170 9.25 -14.19 -16.09
C GLU A 170 9.73 -12.83 -15.57
N LYS A 171 10.60 -12.84 -14.55
CA LYS A 171 11.21 -11.65 -13.98
C LYS A 171 12.37 -11.17 -14.88
N THR A 172 12.04 -10.46 -15.95
CA THR A 172 13.02 -9.98 -16.94
C THR A 172 13.47 -8.54 -16.71
N GLY A 173 12.89 -7.85 -15.72
CA GLY A 173 13.15 -6.41 -15.47
C GLY A 173 12.32 -5.47 -16.30
N SER A 174 11.61 -5.95 -17.31
CA SER A 174 10.61 -5.23 -18.11
C SER A 174 9.33 -6.06 -18.17
N MET A 175 8.19 -5.40 -18.16
CA MET A 175 6.89 -6.04 -18.28
C MET A 175 6.16 -5.42 -19.47
N SER A 176 5.75 -6.26 -20.42
CA SER A 176 4.80 -5.87 -21.44
C SER A 176 3.40 -6.10 -20.89
N VAL A 177 2.67 -5.05 -20.56
CA VAL A 177 1.27 -5.12 -20.18
C VAL A 177 0.44 -4.75 -21.39
N SER A 178 -0.52 -5.61 -21.73
CA SER A 178 -1.53 -5.26 -22.72
C SER A 178 -2.53 -4.33 -22.04
N PHE A 179 -2.57 -3.09 -22.50
CA PHE A 179 -3.61 -2.16 -22.08
C PHE A 179 -4.94 -2.63 -22.66
N THR A 180 -5.98 -2.59 -21.85
CA THR A 180 -7.35 -2.68 -22.34
C THR A 180 -7.81 -1.30 -22.81
N ASP A 181 -8.91 -1.23 -23.56
CA ASP A 181 -9.51 0.06 -23.95
C ASP A 181 -10.14 0.78 -22.74
N GLY A 182 -10.20 0.13 -21.57
CA GLY A 182 -10.77 0.64 -20.33
C GLY A 182 -9.73 0.99 -19.28
N SER A 183 -10.21 1.38 -18.10
CA SER A 183 -9.36 1.67 -16.93
C SER A 183 -9.06 0.39 -16.15
N ASP A 184 -7.78 0.17 -15.87
CA ASP A 184 -7.29 -1.03 -15.16
C ASP A 184 -6.37 -0.67 -13.99
N LEU A 185 -6.37 -1.54 -12.98
CA LEU A 185 -5.40 -1.55 -11.89
C LEU A 185 -4.68 -2.89 -11.91
N THR A 186 -3.37 -2.86 -12.01
CA THR A 186 -2.51 -4.05 -12.05
C THR A 186 -1.66 -4.14 -10.79
N LEU A 187 -1.76 -5.27 -10.10
CA LEU A 187 -0.91 -5.59 -8.94
C LEU A 187 0.17 -6.58 -9.37
N ILE A 188 1.41 -6.29 -9.02
CA ILE A 188 2.58 -7.07 -9.40
C ILE A 188 3.38 -7.45 -8.17
N THR A 189 3.74 -8.72 -8.06
CA THR A 189 4.60 -9.20 -6.98
C THR A 189 5.47 -10.36 -7.44
N CYS A 190 6.55 -10.65 -6.70
CA CYS A 190 7.40 -11.80 -7.00
C CYS A 190 6.77 -13.09 -6.44
N ILE A 191 6.95 -14.20 -7.13
CA ILE A 191 6.68 -15.53 -6.57
C ILE A 191 7.91 -15.97 -5.79
N TYR A 192 7.75 -16.14 -4.48
CA TYR A 192 8.85 -16.46 -3.58
C TYR A 192 9.58 -17.75 -4.01
N GLY A 193 10.92 -17.70 -4.05
CA GLY A 193 11.77 -18.83 -4.42
C GLY A 193 11.84 -19.14 -5.91
N THR A 194 11.28 -18.29 -6.78
CA THR A 194 11.32 -18.44 -8.23
C THR A 194 11.84 -17.20 -8.95
N ASN A 195 12.10 -17.33 -10.27
CA ASN A 195 12.39 -16.17 -11.14
C ASN A 195 11.10 -15.68 -11.85
N LYS A 196 9.95 -15.77 -11.19
CA LYS A 196 8.67 -15.36 -11.75
C LYS A 196 8.00 -14.28 -10.93
N GLN A 197 7.11 -13.55 -11.58
CA GLN A 197 6.22 -12.57 -11.00
C GLN A 197 4.77 -12.99 -11.22
N LEU A 198 3.93 -12.69 -10.26
CA LEU A 198 2.48 -12.89 -10.32
C LEU A 198 1.84 -11.54 -10.61
N VAL A 199 0.97 -11.51 -11.60
CA VAL A 199 0.27 -10.32 -12.09
C VAL A 199 -1.23 -10.53 -11.93
N TYR A 200 -1.87 -9.56 -11.28
CA TYR A 200 -3.32 -9.45 -11.15
C TYR A 200 -3.77 -8.21 -11.90
N VAL A 201 -4.60 -8.38 -12.91
CA VAL A 201 -5.24 -7.27 -13.60
C VAL A 201 -6.67 -7.16 -13.11
N ALA A 202 -7.08 -5.97 -12.74
CA ALA A 202 -8.42 -5.67 -12.29
C ALA A 202 -9.00 -4.52 -13.12
N SER A 203 -10.17 -4.73 -13.71
CA SER A 203 -10.83 -3.74 -14.55
C SER A 203 -11.80 -2.90 -13.74
N LEU A 204 -11.88 -1.60 -14.03
CA LEU A 204 -12.79 -0.67 -13.38
C LEU A 204 -14.23 -1.05 -13.71
N ILE A 205 -15.06 -1.17 -12.67
CA ILE A 205 -16.49 -1.49 -12.82
C ILE A 205 -17.41 -0.37 -12.36
N ASN A 206 -16.94 0.48 -11.43
CA ASN A 206 -17.71 1.60 -10.89
C ASN A 206 -16.78 2.63 -10.26
N GLN A 207 -17.30 3.86 -10.12
CA GLN A 207 -16.68 4.91 -9.32
C GLN A 207 -17.77 5.66 -8.55
N GLU A 208 -17.45 6.08 -7.33
CA GLU A 208 -18.35 6.80 -6.44
C GLU A 208 -17.58 7.81 -5.58
N ASN A 209 -18.20 8.94 -5.26
CA ASN A 209 -17.66 9.88 -4.28
C ASN A 209 -17.75 9.27 -2.87
N TYR A 210 -16.84 9.64 -1.98
CA TYR A 210 -16.82 9.16 -0.58
C TYR A 210 -16.55 10.28 0.40
#